data_7a16f41176569448285f23ea43841e4e
#
_entry.id   7a16f41176569448285f23ea43841e4e
#
_cell.length_a   1.000
_cell.length_b   1.000
_cell.length_c   1.000
_cell.angle_alpha   90.00
_cell.angle_beta   90.00
_cell.angle_gamma   90.00
#
_symmetry.space_group_name_H-M   'P 1'
#
loop_
_entity.id
_entity.type
_entity.pdbx_description
1 polymer ?
#
loop_
_entity_poly.entity_id
_entity_poly.type
_entity_poly.pdbx_seq_one_letter_code
_entity_poly.pdbx_strand_id
1 'polypeptide(L)'
;MEAVYRSELERLCQEGAALLAELPPDAALRTWMGRYADFVATKRGMAEALRAVVAAGAVTSSQTREQLGAAAGVMLAAGVDAGLLRADVRAEDVVASLAGILLVATSRKQADRMLDLLAAGLRA
;
A
#
# COMPACT_ATOMS: atom_id res chain seq x y z
N MET A 1 14.51 15.93 -2.51
CA MET A 1 13.40 15.15 -3.04
C MET A 1 13.35 13.74 -2.53
N GLU A 2 14.44 13.03 -2.67
CA GLU A 2 14.53 11.65 -2.22
C GLU A 2 14.30 11.50 -0.71
N ALA A 3 14.85 12.42 0.08
CA ALA A 3 14.68 12.39 1.54
C ALA A 3 13.23 12.62 1.95
N VAL A 4 12.52 13.51 1.26
CA VAL A 4 11.10 13.77 1.51
C VAL A 4 10.26 12.54 1.16
N TYR A 5 10.56 11.91 0.03
CA TYR A 5 9.87 10.69 -0.40
C TYR A 5 10.04 9.58 0.63
N ARG A 6 11.27 9.35 1.09
CA ARG A 6 11.55 8.32 2.10
C ARG A 6 10.82 8.58 3.40
N SER A 7 10.83 9.83 3.85
CA SER A 7 10.18 10.21 5.10
C SER A 7 8.68 9.95 5.05
N GLU A 8 8.05 10.26 3.94
CA GLU A 8 6.62 10.03 3.76
C GLU A 8 6.30 8.54 3.60
N LEU A 9 7.18 7.80 2.93
CA LEU A 9 7.04 6.36 2.82
C LEU A 9 7.13 5.70 4.19
N GLU A 10 8.08 6.10 5.02
CA GLU A 10 8.21 5.59 6.37
C GLU A 10 6.98 5.88 7.20
N ARG A 11 6.44 7.10 7.07
CA ARG A 11 5.21 7.48 7.75
C ARG A 11 4.05 6.58 7.33
N LEU A 12 3.91 6.34 6.04
CA LEU A 12 2.86 5.47 5.52
C LEU A 12 2.98 4.07 6.10
N CYS A 13 4.18 3.53 6.15
CA CYS A 13 4.39 2.20 6.71
C CYS A 13 4.07 2.16 8.21
N GLN A 14 4.42 3.20 8.95
CA GLN A 14 4.12 3.29 10.38
C GLN A 14 2.63 3.44 10.65
N GLU A 15 1.89 4.07 9.74
CA GLU A 15 0.44 4.23 9.88
C GLU A 15 -0.31 2.91 9.94
N GLY A 16 0.23 1.86 9.30
CA GLY A 16 -0.37 0.53 9.36
C GLY A 16 -0.49 0.02 10.78
N ALA A 17 0.58 0.13 11.56
CA ALA A 17 0.56 -0.31 12.96
C ALA A 17 -0.37 0.56 13.80
N ALA A 18 -0.39 1.87 13.56
CA ALA A 18 -1.29 2.78 14.27
C ALA A 18 -2.76 2.45 13.98
N LEU A 19 -3.08 2.12 12.74
CA LEU A 19 -4.45 1.75 12.37
C LEU A 19 -4.89 0.45 13.03
N LEU A 20 -3.97 -0.51 13.17
CA LEU A 20 -4.29 -1.77 13.86
C LEU A 20 -4.61 -1.57 15.33
N ALA A 21 -4.08 -0.53 15.95
CA ALA A 21 -4.39 -0.20 17.34
C ALA A 21 -5.81 0.36 17.49
N GLU A 22 -6.39 0.88 16.42
CA GLU A 22 -7.69 1.57 16.47
C GLU A 22 -8.81 0.82 15.76
N LEU A 23 -8.49 0.00 14.76
CA LEU A 23 -9.48 -0.64 13.88
C LEU A 23 -9.29 -2.15 13.84
N PRO A 24 -10.35 -2.91 13.54
CA PRO A 24 -10.18 -4.33 13.20
C PRO A 24 -9.21 -4.48 12.01
N PRO A 25 -8.46 -5.58 11.92
CA PRO A 25 -7.42 -5.72 10.90
C PRO A 25 -7.88 -5.55 9.46
N ASP A 26 -9.08 -6.01 9.11
CA ASP A 26 -9.60 -5.87 7.75
C ASP A 26 -9.88 -4.40 7.43
N ALA A 27 -10.49 -3.67 8.36
CA ALA A 27 -10.75 -2.24 8.22
C ALA A 27 -9.45 -1.45 8.22
N ALA A 28 -8.48 -1.84 9.05
CA ALA A 28 -7.17 -1.20 9.10
C ALA A 28 -6.46 -1.32 7.76
N LEU A 29 -6.46 -2.51 7.17
CA LEU A 29 -5.83 -2.75 5.88
C LEU A 29 -6.49 -1.92 4.78
N ARG A 30 -7.83 -1.91 4.71
CA ARG A 30 -8.53 -1.11 3.69
C ARG A 30 -8.25 0.38 3.85
N THR A 31 -8.24 0.88 5.08
CA THR A 31 -7.91 2.28 5.35
C THR A 31 -6.48 2.61 4.93
N TRP A 32 -5.55 1.71 5.22
CA TRP A 32 -4.15 1.88 4.82
C TRP A 32 -4.00 1.92 3.29
N MET A 33 -4.76 1.10 2.57
CA MET A 33 -4.78 1.14 1.11
C MET A 33 -5.18 2.52 0.59
N GLY A 34 -6.19 3.14 1.20
CA GLY A 34 -6.62 4.49 0.87
C GLY A 34 -5.53 5.53 1.14
N ARG A 35 -4.80 5.36 2.23
CA ARG A 35 -3.66 6.25 2.55
C ARG A 35 -2.53 6.11 1.56
N TYR A 36 -2.30 4.90 1.08
CA TYR A 36 -1.32 4.66 0.01
C TYR A 36 -1.77 5.38 -1.27
N ALA A 37 -3.06 5.30 -1.60
CA ALA A 37 -3.60 6.02 -2.76
C ALA A 37 -3.42 7.53 -2.62
N ASP A 38 -3.64 8.08 -1.43
CA ASP A 38 -3.40 9.50 -1.15
C ASP A 38 -1.95 9.87 -1.34
N PHE A 39 -1.05 9.03 -0.85
CA PHE A 39 0.40 9.23 -0.98
C PHE A 39 0.79 9.31 -2.47
N VAL A 40 0.32 8.36 -3.27
CA VAL A 40 0.61 8.33 -4.71
C VAL A 40 0.03 9.55 -5.42
N ALA A 41 -1.22 9.92 -5.11
CA ALA A 41 -1.89 11.06 -5.74
C ALA A 41 -1.17 12.37 -5.43
N THR A 42 -0.78 12.58 -4.17
CA THR A 42 -0.08 13.78 -3.74
C THR A 42 1.28 13.92 -4.42
N LYS A 43 1.92 12.81 -4.72
CA LYS A 43 3.26 12.78 -5.30
C LYS A 43 3.26 12.54 -6.80
N ARG A 44 2.12 12.66 -7.46
CA ARG A 44 2.02 12.30 -8.89
C ARG A 44 3.00 13.07 -9.77
N GLY A 45 3.13 14.38 -9.54
CA GLY A 45 4.09 15.19 -10.30
C GLY A 45 5.54 14.81 -10.01
N MET A 46 5.83 14.46 -8.76
CA MET A 46 7.16 13.99 -8.35
C MET A 46 7.38 12.54 -8.77
N ALA A 47 6.32 11.76 -8.87
CA ALA A 47 6.41 10.35 -9.24
C ALA A 47 6.99 10.15 -10.63
N GLU A 48 6.70 11.03 -11.57
CA GLU A 48 7.27 10.93 -12.92
C GLU A 48 8.77 11.20 -12.91
N ALA A 49 9.20 12.19 -12.15
CA ALA A 49 10.63 12.47 -11.98
C ALA A 49 11.32 11.31 -11.27
N LEU A 50 10.68 10.74 -10.24
CA LEU A 50 11.20 9.59 -9.52
C LEU A 50 11.27 8.34 -10.40
N ARG A 51 10.29 8.15 -11.29
CA ARG A 51 10.32 7.03 -12.23
C ARG A 51 11.53 7.11 -13.16
N ALA A 52 11.86 8.31 -13.61
CA ALA A 52 13.04 8.51 -14.43
C ALA A 52 14.32 8.14 -13.66
N VAL A 53 14.39 8.53 -12.40
CA VAL A 53 15.53 8.20 -11.53
C VAL A 53 15.61 6.70 -11.27
N VAL A 54 14.48 6.04 -11.03
CA VAL A 54 14.42 4.59 -10.82
C VAL A 54 14.82 3.86 -12.10
N ALA A 55 14.36 4.32 -13.26
CA ALA A 55 14.73 3.74 -14.55
C ALA A 55 16.22 3.86 -14.80
N ALA A 56 16.87 4.90 -14.27
CA ALA A 56 18.30 5.06 -14.32
C ALA A 56 19.05 4.23 -13.28
N GLY A 57 18.34 3.50 -12.41
CA GLY A 57 18.94 2.64 -11.40
C GLY A 57 19.38 3.34 -10.14
N ALA A 58 19.01 4.61 -9.97
CA ALA A 58 19.46 5.40 -8.82
C ALA A 58 18.65 5.13 -7.54
N VAL A 59 17.42 4.63 -7.68
CA VAL A 59 16.56 4.27 -6.54
C VAL A 59 16.00 2.88 -6.79
N THR A 60 16.09 2.00 -5.79
CA THR A 60 15.60 0.64 -5.94
C THR A 60 14.12 0.55 -5.57
N SER A 61 13.29 0.28 -6.55
CA SER A 61 11.87 0.02 -6.31
C SER A 61 11.65 -1.22 -5.44
N SER A 62 12.61 -2.14 -5.42
CA SER A 62 12.56 -3.33 -4.58
C SER A 62 12.58 -2.98 -3.09
N GLN A 63 13.38 -1.99 -2.69
CA GLN A 63 13.45 -1.55 -1.30
C GLN A 63 12.12 -0.95 -0.83
N THR A 64 11.48 -0.16 -1.69
CA THR A 64 10.16 0.39 -1.42
C THR A 64 9.13 -0.73 -1.28
N ARG A 65 9.17 -1.72 -2.16
CA ARG A 65 8.27 -2.87 -2.09
C ARG A 65 8.46 -3.67 -0.82
N GLU A 66 9.69 -3.83 -0.36
CA GLU A 66 9.97 -4.53 0.90
C GLU A 66 9.34 -3.81 2.08
N GLN A 67 9.48 -2.50 2.15
CA GLN A 67 8.92 -1.71 3.24
C GLN A 67 7.40 -1.77 3.24
N LEU A 68 6.79 -1.60 2.07
CA LEU A 68 5.33 -1.70 1.94
C LEU A 68 4.84 -3.11 2.24
N GLY A 69 5.57 -4.11 1.76
CA GLY A 69 5.25 -5.51 2.02
C GLY A 69 5.32 -5.85 3.50
N ALA A 70 6.30 -5.32 4.22
CA ALA A 70 6.41 -5.54 5.65
C ALA A 70 5.21 -4.94 6.40
N ALA A 71 4.82 -3.73 6.03
CA ALA A 71 3.65 -3.07 6.63
C ALA A 71 2.36 -3.84 6.34
N ALA A 72 2.15 -4.22 5.08
CA ALA A 72 0.98 -5.00 4.70
C ALA A 72 0.97 -6.37 5.38
N GLY A 73 2.15 -6.98 5.52
CA GLY A 73 2.29 -8.29 6.16
C GLY A 73 1.85 -8.30 7.61
N VAL A 74 2.17 -7.25 8.35
CA VAL A 74 1.74 -7.12 9.75
C VAL A 74 0.21 -7.07 9.83
N MET A 75 -0.44 -6.30 8.96
CA MET A 75 -1.89 -6.19 8.94
C MET A 75 -2.56 -7.48 8.48
N LEU A 76 -1.99 -8.14 7.47
CA LEU A 76 -2.48 -9.43 7.00
C LEU A 76 -2.41 -10.49 8.10
N ALA A 77 -1.27 -10.58 8.80
CA ALA A 77 -1.09 -11.55 9.88
C ALA A 77 -2.11 -11.31 10.99
N ALA A 78 -2.32 -10.06 11.38
CA ALA A 78 -3.32 -9.71 12.37
C ALA A 78 -4.73 -10.12 11.93
N GLY A 79 -5.03 -9.92 10.65
CA GLY A 79 -6.33 -10.30 10.08
C GLY A 79 -6.54 -11.80 10.02
N VAL A 80 -5.50 -12.56 9.70
CA VAL A 80 -5.54 -14.03 9.71
C VAL A 80 -5.77 -14.52 11.13
N ASP A 81 -5.03 -13.99 12.10
CA ASP A 81 -5.17 -14.38 13.50
C ASP A 81 -6.56 -14.08 14.04
N ALA A 82 -7.19 -13.00 13.56
CA ALA A 82 -8.54 -12.63 13.96
C ALA A 82 -9.63 -13.38 13.17
N GLY A 83 -9.25 -14.17 12.17
CA GLY A 83 -10.21 -14.90 11.34
C GLY A 83 -10.94 -14.02 10.32
N LEU A 84 -10.45 -12.82 10.08
CA LEU A 84 -11.09 -11.85 9.18
C LEU A 84 -10.51 -11.88 7.77
N LEU A 85 -9.26 -12.29 7.61
CA LEU A 85 -8.57 -12.33 6.33
C LEU A 85 -8.12 -13.74 6.01
N ARG A 86 -8.05 -14.05 4.72
CA ARG A 86 -7.64 -15.36 4.24
C ARG A 86 -6.13 -15.55 4.42
N ALA A 87 -5.74 -16.77 4.75
CA ALA A 87 -4.36 -17.11 5.10
C ALA A 87 -3.46 -17.41 3.90
N ASP A 88 -4.03 -17.54 2.71
CA ASP A 88 -3.31 -17.97 1.51
C ASP A 88 -2.83 -16.79 0.63
N VAL A 89 -2.75 -15.60 1.19
CA VAL A 89 -2.37 -14.39 0.47
C VAL A 89 -0.99 -13.92 0.93
N ARG A 90 -0.16 -13.55 -0.03
CA ARG A 90 1.16 -12.99 0.24
C ARG A 90 1.10 -11.47 0.27
N ALA A 91 1.81 -10.87 1.24
CA ALA A 91 1.88 -9.42 1.34
C ALA A 91 2.44 -8.77 0.06
N GLU A 92 3.42 -9.40 -0.56
CA GLU A 92 4.00 -8.91 -1.83
C GLU A 92 2.97 -8.83 -2.95
N ASP A 93 2.02 -9.77 -2.97
CA ASP A 93 0.96 -9.77 -3.99
C ASP A 93 -0.06 -8.66 -3.72
N VAL A 94 -0.34 -8.38 -2.46
CA VAL A 94 -1.21 -7.27 -2.09
C VAL A 94 -0.58 -5.94 -2.54
N VAL A 95 0.69 -5.74 -2.25
CA VAL A 95 1.40 -4.52 -2.64
C VAL A 95 1.46 -4.37 -4.15
N ALA A 96 1.74 -5.45 -4.87
CA ALA A 96 1.76 -5.43 -6.33
C ALA A 96 0.38 -5.08 -6.91
N SER A 97 -0.68 -5.61 -6.30
CA SER A 97 -2.05 -5.31 -6.71
C SER A 97 -2.38 -3.83 -6.47
N LEU A 98 -1.97 -3.29 -5.33
CA LEU A 98 -2.14 -1.86 -5.03
C LEU A 98 -1.45 -1.00 -6.08
N ALA A 99 -0.21 -1.32 -6.38
CA ALA A 99 0.57 -0.57 -7.36
C ALA A 99 -0.09 -0.62 -8.74
N GLY A 100 -0.56 -1.80 -9.14
CA GLY A 100 -1.25 -1.96 -10.42
C GLY A 100 -2.55 -1.16 -10.50
N ILE A 101 -3.33 -1.19 -9.44
CA ILE A 101 -4.59 -0.42 -9.35
C ILE A 101 -4.30 1.07 -9.53
N LEU A 102 -3.34 1.59 -8.77
CA LEU A 102 -3.04 3.02 -8.80
C LEU A 102 -2.36 3.46 -10.08
N LEU A 103 -1.69 2.54 -10.77
CA LEU A 103 -1.09 2.82 -12.07
C LEU A 103 -2.16 2.93 -13.16
N VAL A 104 -3.19 2.10 -13.11
CA VAL A 104 -4.18 1.94 -14.19
C VAL A 104 -5.42 2.78 -13.97
N ALA A 105 -5.83 3.01 -12.71
CA ALA A 105 -7.04 3.76 -12.41
C ALA A 105 -6.97 5.18 -12.98
N THR A 106 -8.06 5.61 -13.59
CA THR A 106 -8.14 6.92 -14.25
C THR A 106 -8.65 8.03 -13.32
N SER A 107 -9.19 7.65 -12.16
CA SER A 107 -9.68 8.59 -11.16
C SER A 107 -9.54 7.98 -9.77
N ARG A 108 -9.61 8.84 -8.75
CA ARG A 108 -9.61 8.35 -7.36
C ARG A 108 -10.86 7.53 -7.06
N LYS A 109 -12.00 7.90 -7.64
CA LYS A 109 -13.23 7.13 -7.46
C LYS A 109 -13.09 5.72 -8.00
N GLN A 110 -12.50 5.58 -9.18
CA GLN A 110 -12.23 4.27 -9.74
C GLN A 110 -11.25 3.49 -8.87
N ALA A 111 -10.18 4.15 -8.42
CA ALA A 111 -9.20 3.51 -7.56
C ALA A 111 -9.88 2.97 -6.29
N ASP A 112 -10.74 3.77 -5.65
CA ASP A 112 -11.44 3.35 -4.44
C ASP A 112 -12.33 2.13 -4.69
N ARG A 113 -13.03 2.08 -5.82
CA ARG A 113 -13.84 0.91 -6.18
C ARG A 113 -12.98 -0.34 -6.36
N MET A 114 -11.83 -0.17 -6.99
CA MET A 114 -10.90 -1.29 -7.22
C MET A 114 -10.27 -1.75 -5.90
N LEU A 115 -9.96 -0.81 -5.00
CA LEU A 115 -9.46 -1.14 -3.67
C LEU A 115 -10.51 -1.89 -2.85
N ASP A 116 -11.78 -1.52 -2.99
CA ASP A 116 -12.88 -2.23 -2.34
C ASP A 116 -12.98 -3.67 -2.84
N LEU A 117 -12.80 -3.88 -4.15
CA LEU A 117 -12.78 -5.22 -4.72
C LEU A 117 -11.62 -6.04 -4.17
N LEU A 118 -10.44 -5.44 -4.08
CA LEU A 118 -9.28 -6.12 -3.53
C LEU A 118 -9.52 -6.49 -2.07
N ALA A 119 -10.00 -5.54 -1.27
CA ALA A 119 -10.28 -5.78 0.14
C ALA A 119 -11.32 -6.89 0.32
N ALA A 120 -12.37 -6.90 -0.49
CA ALA A 120 -13.39 -7.95 -0.45
C ALA A 120 -12.79 -9.32 -0.79
N GLY A 121 -11.87 -9.36 -1.74
CA GLY A 121 -11.20 -10.61 -2.12
C GLY A 121 -10.25 -11.15 -1.06
N LEU A 122 -9.81 -10.32 -0.13
CA LEU A 122 -8.91 -10.72 0.96
C LEU A 122 -9.64 -11.30 2.17
N ARG A 123 -10.96 -11.16 2.23
CA ARG A 123 -11.73 -11.67 3.36
C ARG A 123 -11.72 -13.20 3.43
N ALA A 124 -11.69 -13.68 4.64
CA ALA A 124 -11.73 -15.11 4.91
C ALA A 124 -13.05 -15.74 4.48
#